data_a2205dbb018e1b66384f2120969b2c5e
#
_entry.id   a2205dbb018e1b66384f2120969b2c5e
#
_cell.length_a   1.000
_cell.length_b   1.000
_cell.length_c   1.000
_cell.angle_alpha   90.00
_cell.angle_beta   90.00
_cell.angle_gamma   90.00
#
_symmetry.space_group_name_H-M   'P 1'
#
loop_
_entity.id
_entity.type
_entity.pdbx_description
1 polymer ?
#
loop_
_entity_poly.entity_id
_entity_poly.type
_entity_poly.pdbx_seq_one_letter_code
_entity_poly.pdbx_strand_id
1 'polypeptide(L)'
;MQPKIGLPPSSTPAAPVSTAPEADPVRGYPGPVRTVADWLAAAAQGDELLGWLDQARAAAQRSAGPQLGVWIHLCPEAQWAAQVAHLRERLASTADRASVLRRYPLLGLPFAVKDNIDIAQAPTTAACPAFSHVAPRSASVVQRLLDAGALWLGKTNLDQFATGLVGTRSPYGQPACVDDPTRISGGSSSGSAVAVAHGIVPFALGTDTAGSGRVPAAFNGLVGLKPTPGRVSTEGVLPACRTLDCVSIFAHRVADAAHVLALIEGPDGADSYSRFEPGRASLPPRLRIGVPRRPELDAAIGYDQAWAQACLQAQAMGHELVELDFAGLDAVAALLYDGPWVAERHAACRELFEREPQAMDSTVRQVIGRALAYSATDAFEGQYRLRSLQAEAQAWWQQIDLLLVPSAPGHPRFAEIAADPVGANARLGQFTNFVNLLGWCALALPADRTAQGLPFGVTLIARGGDDAALARFGLRWEQQAADPAPGTLAPPWLSPAVEPALPLAVVGAHLAGLPLNGQLLERGATLLEATTTAPAYRLFALPGTTPPKPGLMRSASGGAAVAVEVWSMPMSQLGSFLALIPAPLGLGSLELADGRWVHGFLCEAHALQDAREITPLGGWRAFLAASTAAQ
;
A
#
# COMPACT_ATOMS: atom_id res chain seq x y z
N MET A 1 22.96 80.03 14.97
CA MET A 1 22.79 79.81 13.55
C MET A 1 22.88 78.31 13.27
N GLN A 2 21.74 77.66 13.11
CA GLN A 2 21.64 76.26 12.69
C GLN A 2 21.18 76.23 11.23
N PRO A 3 21.70 75.37 10.36
CA PRO A 3 21.24 75.27 8.99
C PRO A 3 19.99 74.36 8.94
N LYS A 4 18.98 74.82 8.20
CA LYS A 4 17.77 74.06 7.85
C LYS A 4 18.10 72.96 6.85
N ILE A 5 17.76 71.70 7.19
CA ILE A 5 17.80 70.56 6.27
C ILE A 5 16.43 70.49 5.56
N GLY A 6 16.47 70.60 4.22
CA GLY A 6 15.30 70.53 3.36
C GLY A 6 14.85 69.07 3.19
N LEU A 7 13.50 68.84 3.22
CA LEU A 7 12.87 67.54 2.93
C LEU A 7 12.82 67.37 1.38
N PRO A 8 13.01 66.12 0.90
CA PRO A 8 12.79 65.82 -0.52
C PRO A 8 11.30 65.70 -0.86
N PRO A 9 10.93 65.89 -2.14
CA PRO A 9 9.52 65.92 -2.56
C PRO A 9 8.84 64.57 -2.50
N SER A 10 7.52 64.63 -2.18
CA SER A 10 6.61 63.51 -2.11
C SER A 10 6.57 62.68 -3.40
N SER A 11 6.82 61.40 -3.29
CA SER A 11 6.61 60.42 -4.35
C SER A 11 5.11 60.14 -4.53
N THR A 12 4.63 60.31 -5.75
CA THR A 12 3.29 59.95 -6.24
C THR A 12 3.07 58.45 -6.03
N PRO A 13 1.91 57.98 -5.56
CA PRO A 13 1.63 56.55 -5.45
C PRO A 13 1.52 55.95 -6.86
N ALA A 14 2.28 54.88 -7.08
CA ALA A 14 2.17 54.07 -8.29
C ALA A 14 0.77 53.41 -8.35
N ALA A 15 0.18 53.44 -9.55
CA ALA A 15 -1.09 52.79 -9.84
C ALA A 15 -1.02 51.29 -9.54
N PRO A 16 -2.12 50.64 -9.06
CA PRO A 16 -2.12 49.20 -8.81
C PRO A 16 -1.92 48.46 -10.13
N VAL A 17 -0.87 47.65 -10.19
CA VAL A 17 -0.68 46.68 -11.27
C VAL A 17 -1.80 45.67 -11.15
N SER A 18 -2.71 45.68 -12.13
CA SER A 18 -3.72 44.66 -12.33
C SER A 18 -3.01 43.36 -12.67
N THR A 19 -2.79 42.51 -11.67
CA THR A 19 -2.43 41.09 -11.91
C THR A 19 -3.73 40.39 -12.31
N ALA A 20 -3.97 40.27 -13.63
CA ALA A 20 -4.82 39.20 -14.13
C ALA A 20 -4.25 37.87 -13.55
N PRO A 21 -5.10 36.93 -13.07
CA PRO A 21 -4.60 35.66 -12.61
C PRO A 21 -3.86 34.99 -13.77
N GLU A 22 -2.55 34.78 -13.61
CA GLU A 22 -1.79 33.92 -14.52
C GLU A 22 -2.54 32.59 -14.67
N ALA A 23 -2.79 32.20 -15.92
CA ALA A 23 -3.45 30.94 -16.22
C ALA A 23 -2.71 29.83 -15.51
N ASP A 24 -3.41 29.08 -14.66
CA ASP A 24 -2.91 27.92 -13.95
C ASP A 24 -2.27 26.96 -14.99
N PRO A 25 -0.95 26.74 -14.97
CA PRO A 25 -0.27 25.93 -15.98
C PRO A 25 -0.74 24.47 -15.99
N VAL A 26 -1.52 24.05 -14.98
CA VAL A 26 -2.10 22.71 -14.86
C VAL A 26 -3.57 22.67 -15.27
N ARG A 27 -4.32 23.77 -15.18
CA ARG A 27 -5.72 23.87 -15.69
C ARG A 27 -5.83 23.61 -17.19
N GLY A 28 -4.74 23.64 -17.94
CA GLY A 28 -4.65 23.27 -19.35
C GLY A 28 -4.27 21.81 -19.58
N TYR A 29 -4.26 20.97 -18.55
CA TYR A 29 -3.87 19.56 -18.65
C TYR A 29 -5.06 18.60 -18.36
N PRO A 30 -5.99 18.43 -19.31
CA PRO A 30 -6.86 17.28 -19.31
C PRO A 30 -6.32 16.27 -20.33
N GLY A 31 -5.20 15.61 -20.01
CA GLY A 31 -4.99 14.29 -20.59
C GLY A 31 -6.07 13.39 -20.02
N PRO A 32 -6.64 12.46 -20.78
CA PRO A 32 -7.58 11.51 -20.22
C PRO A 32 -6.87 10.76 -19.09
N VAL A 33 -7.49 10.71 -17.91
CA VAL A 33 -7.05 9.86 -16.83
C VAL A 33 -7.06 8.42 -17.36
N ARG A 34 -5.89 7.78 -17.43
CA ARG A 34 -5.74 6.40 -17.89
C ARG A 34 -5.45 5.51 -16.71
N THR A 35 -6.28 4.51 -16.52
CA THR A 35 -6.11 3.47 -15.49
C THR A 35 -4.98 2.49 -15.88
N VAL A 36 -4.53 1.68 -14.95
CA VAL A 36 -3.60 0.56 -15.24
C VAL A 36 -4.20 -0.33 -16.33
N ALA A 37 -5.52 -0.57 -16.27
CA ALA A 37 -6.23 -1.35 -17.27
C ALA A 37 -6.14 -0.77 -18.67
N ASP A 38 -6.30 0.55 -18.83
CA ASP A 38 -6.20 1.23 -20.12
C ASP A 38 -4.79 1.07 -20.71
N TRP A 39 -3.77 1.27 -19.88
CA TRP A 39 -2.37 1.07 -20.30
C TRP A 39 -2.07 -0.36 -20.72
N LEU A 40 -2.58 -1.36 -19.98
CA LEU A 40 -2.43 -2.77 -20.34
C LEU A 40 -3.16 -3.11 -21.62
N ALA A 41 -4.34 -2.53 -21.86
CA ALA A 41 -5.06 -2.68 -23.13
C ALA A 41 -4.27 -2.09 -24.29
N ALA A 42 -3.69 -0.90 -24.15
CA ALA A 42 -2.81 -0.30 -25.14
C ALA A 42 -1.54 -1.15 -25.39
N ALA A 43 -0.94 -1.71 -24.33
CA ALA A 43 0.20 -2.63 -24.46
C ALA A 43 -0.16 -3.92 -25.20
N ALA A 44 -1.39 -4.42 -25.03
CA ALA A 44 -1.89 -5.60 -25.73
C ALA A 44 -2.11 -5.33 -27.24
N GLN A 45 -2.64 -4.16 -27.58
CA GLN A 45 -2.93 -3.75 -28.95
C GLN A 45 -1.70 -3.21 -29.69
N GLY A 46 -0.80 -2.50 -28.98
CA GLY A 46 0.53 -2.08 -29.45
C GLY A 46 0.62 -0.70 -30.10
N ASP A 47 -0.44 -0.13 -30.62
CA ASP A 47 -0.37 1.05 -31.51
C ASP A 47 -0.29 2.39 -30.76
N GLU A 48 -0.90 2.53 -29.60
CA GLU A 48 -0.99 3.81 -28.87
C GLU A 48 0.01 3.96 -27.71
N LEU A 49 0.56 2.86 -27.21
CA LEU A 49 1.36 2.83 -25.99
C LEU A 49 2.53 3.82 -25.99
N LEU A 50 3.29 3.88 -27.08
CA LEU A 50 4.46 4.76 -27.18
C LEU A 50 4.04 6.24 -27.20
N GLY A 51 2.95 6.57 -27.89
CA GLY A 51 2.39 7.93 -27.89
C GLY A 51 1.89 8.34 -26.49
N TRP A 52 1.33 7.42 -25.72
CA TRP A 52 0.94 7.70 -24.33
C TRP A 52 2.14 7.90 -23.41
N LEU A 53 3.23 7.16 -23.63
CA LEU A 53 4.49 7.39 -22.91
C LEU A 53 5.09 8.76 -23.18
N ASP A 54 5.09 9.20 -24.45
CA ASP A 54 5.55 10.55 -24.81
C ASP A 54 4.69 11.63 -24.15
N GLN A 55 3.36 11.44 -24.11
CA GLN A 55 2.43 12.34 -23.39
C GLN A 55 2.73 12.37 -21.90
N ALA A 56 2.92 11.22 -21.26
CA ALA A 56 3.23 11.13 -19.83
C ALA A 56 4.57 11.82 -19.51
N ARG A 57 5.60 11.59 -20.34
CA ARG A 57 6.91 12.24 -20.20
C ARG A 57 6.82 13.75 -20.34
N ALA A 58 6.13 14.23 -21.37
CA ALA A 58 5.91 15.66 -21.59
C ALA A 58 5.10 16.30 -20.45
N ALA A 59 4.13 15.57 -19.88
CA ALA A 59 3.35 16.02 -18.74
C ALA A 59 4.24 16.18 -17.49
N ALA A 60 5.04 15.16 -17.20
CA ALA A 60 5.98 15.23 -16.08
C ALA A 60 6.95 16.39 -16.22
N GLN A 61 7.48 16.64 -17.43
CA GLN A 61 8.36 17.78 -17.70
C GLN A 61 7.68 19.14 -17.49
N ARG A 62 6.41 19.29 -17.94
CA ARG A 62 5.64 20.53 -17.71
C ARG A 62 5.28 20.77 -16.25
N SER A 63 5.08 19.71 -15.49
CA SER A 63 4.79 19.77 -14.05
C SER A 63 6.05 19.80 -13.18
N ALA A 64 7.24 19.79 -13.79
CA ALA A 64 8.51 19.93 -13.08
C ALA A 64 8.73 21.39 -12.66
N GLY A 65 9.08 21.61 -11.42
CA GLY A 65 9.38 22.92 -10.86
C GLY A 65 8.68 23.16 -9.52
N PRO A 66 9.19 24.14 -8.75
CA PRO A 66 8.75 24.39 -7.38
C PRO A 66 7.32 24.97 -7.31
N GLN A 67 6.80 25.56 -8.39
CA GLN A 67 5.45 26.14 -8.42
C GLN A 67 4.36 25.08 -8.25
N LEU A 68 4.56 23.89 -8.84
CA LEU A 68 3.65 22.76 -8.70
C LEU A 68 4.10 21.75 -7.64
N GLY A 69 5.40 21.71 -7.38
CA GLY A 69 6.01 20.90 -6.31
C GLY A 69 5.76 19.40 -6.42
N VAL A 70 5.43 18.87 -7.61
CA VAL A 70 5.08 17.44 -7.77
C VAL A 70 6.33 16.55 -7.75
N TRP A 71 7.41 17.01 -8.41
CA TRP A 71 8.63 16.23 -8.64
C TRP A 71 9.83 16.80 -7.89
N ILE A 72 10.64 15.93 -7.32
CA ILE A 72 11.99 16.25 -6.85
C ILE A 72 13.01 15.95 -7.95
N HIS A 73 12.82 14.81 -8.65
CA HIS A 73 13.74 14.39 -9.70
C HIS A 73 12.98 13.63 -10.80
N LEU A 74 13.15 14.05 -12.04
CA LEU A 74 12.63 13.27 -13.18
C LEU A 74 13.69 12.28 -13.67
N CYS A 75 13.26 11.14 -14.19
CA CYS A 75 14.16 10.20 -14.84
C CYS A 75 15.01 10.92 -15.90
N PRO A 76 16.35 10.82 -15.86
CA PRO A 76 17.22 11.45 -16.86
C PRO A 76 16.85 11.00 -18.27
N GLU A 77 17.01 11.90 -19.27
CA GLU A 77 16.60 11.62 -20.64
C GLU A 77 17.26 10.36 -21.23
N ALA A 78 18.56 10.18 -20.99
CA ALA A 78 19.27 8.99 -21.47
C ALA A 78 18.73 7.69 -20.86
N GLN A 79 18.39 7.72 -19.56
CA GLN A 79 17.83 6.57 -18.86
C GLN A 79 16.39 6.28 -19.31
N TRP A 80 15.58 7.34 -19.51
CA TRP A 80 14.25 7.21 -20.08
C TRP A 80 14.28 6.61 -21.48
N ALA A 81 15.12 7.13 -22.36
CA ALA A 81 15.29 6.61 -23.71
C ALA A 81 15.73 5.13 -23.72
N ALA A 82 16.62 4.72 -22.80
CA ALA A 82 17.02 3.33 -22.64
C ALA A 82 15.85 2.43 -22.22
N GLN A 83 15.03 2.86 -21.26
CA GLN A 83 13.82 2.12 -20.85
C GLN A 83 12.84 1.94 -22.01
N VAL A 84 12.61 3.01 -22.79
CA VAL A 84 11.71 2.97 -23.98
C VAL A 84 12.31 2.09 -25.08
N ALA A 85 13.63 2.08 -25.28
CA ALA A 85 14.29 1.18 -26.24
C ALA A 85 14.08 -0.29 -25.86
N HIS A 86 14.29 -0.66 -24.61
CA HIS A 86 14.01 -2.03 -24.13
C HIS A 86 12.52 -2.41 -24.26
N LEU A 87 11.60 -1.46 -24.03
CA LEU A 87 10.19 -1.70 -24.30
C LEU A 87 9.93 -2.00 -25.76
N ARG A 88 10.50 -1.21 -26.69
CA ARG A 88 10.36 -1.43 -28.14
C ARG A 88 10.88 -2.81 -28.56
N GLU A 89 12.00 -3.26 -28.01
CA GLU A 89 12.54 -4.61 -28.26
C GLU A 89 11.55 -5.70 -27.81
N ARG A 90 10.95 -5.55 -26.62
CA ARG A 90 9.94 -6.48 -26.11
C ARG A 90 8.67 -6.48 -26.98
N LEU A 91 8.25 -5.31 -27.45
CA LEU A 91 7.08 -5.16 -28.31
C LEU A 91 7.33 -5.72 -29.73
N ALA A 92 8.55 -5.63 -30.24
CA ALA A 92 8.96 -6.18 -31.53
C ALA A 92 9.23 -7.70 -31.49
N SER A 93 9.23 -8.31 -30.32
CA SER A 93 9.41 -9.76 -30.17
C SER A 93 8.37 -10.53 -31.00
N THR A 94 8.80 -11.60 -31.69
CA THR A 94 7.92 -12.50 -32.42
C THR A 94 7.06 -13.40 -31.56
N ALA A 95 7.25 -13.34 -30.23
CA ALA A 95 6.43 -14.06 -29.28
C ALA A 95 4.98 -13.57 -29.31
N ASP A 96 4.04 -14.47 -29.06
CA ASP A 96 2.65 -14.12 -28.82
C ASP A 96 2.51 -13.01 -27.76
N ARG A 97 1.76 -11.96 -28.10
CA ARG A 97 1.57 -10.78 -27.24
C ARG A 97 1.07 -11.15 -25.85
N ALA A 98 0.17 -12.12 -25.73
CA ALA A 98 -0.34 -12.60 -24.45
C ALA A 98 0.78 -13.22 -23.60
N SER A 99 1.73 -13.91 -24.20
CA SER A 99 2.91 -14.47 -23.51
C SER A 99 3.85 -13.37 -23.02
N VAL A 100 4.03 -12.29 -23.80
CA VAL A 100 4.83 -11.14 -23.39
C VAL A 100 4.19 -10.45 -22.19
N LEU A 101 2.86 -10.24 -22.20
CA LEU A 101 2.13 -9.63 -21.09
C LEU A 101 2.09 -10.52 -19.84
N ARG A 102 2.02 -11.83 -20.00
CA ARG A 102 2.18 -12.74 -18.82
C ARG A 102 3.56 -12.63 -18.21
N ARG A 103 4.61 -12.47 -19.01
CA ARG A 103 6.00 -12.31 -18.53
C ARG A 103 6.25 -10.94 -17.93
N TYR A 104 5.62 -9.90 -18.47
CA TYR A 104 5.76 -8.50 -18.07
C TYR A 104 4.39 -7.89 -17.80
N PRO A 105 3.79 -8.18 -16.62
CA PRO A 105 2.41 -7.80 -16.30
C PRO A 105 2.17 -6.29 -16.16
N LEU A 106 3.22 -5.45 -16.18
CA LEU A 106 3.16 -3.99 -16.23
C LEU A 106 3.91 -3.43 -17.46
N LEU A 107 3.92 -4.18 -18.57
CA LEU A 107 4.66 -3.82 -19.78
C LEU A 107 4.33 -2.40 -20.26
N GLY A 108 5.32 -1.52 -20.18
CA GLY A 108 5.22 -0.15 -20.69
C GLY A 108 4.44 0.83 -19.82
N LEU A 109 4.02 0.45 -18.61
CA LEU A 109 3.33 1.37 -17.71
C LEU A 109 4.32 2.32 -17.03
N PRO A 110 4.15 3.65 -17.15
CA PRO A 110 4.96 4.59 -16.40
C PRO A 110 4.50 4.64 -14.94
N PHE A 111 5.44 4.77 -14.00
CA PHE A 111 5.12 4.95 -12.60
C PHE A 111 6.01 5.99 -11.93
N ALA A 112 5.52 6.55 -10.83
CA ALA A 112 6.23 7.50 -10.01
C ALA A 112 6.55 6.91 -8.63
N VAL A 113 7.62 7.40 -8.00
CA VAL A 113 8.13 6.86 -6.74
C VAL A 113 8.44 8.01 -5.78
N LYS A 114 7.89 7.94 -4.57
CA LYS A 114 8.19 8.90 -3.51
C LYS A 114 9.68 8.97 -3.20
N ASP A 115 10.20 10.16 -2.98
CA ASP A 115 11.66 10.39 -2.90
C ASP A 115 12.34 9.93 -1.61
N ASN A 116 11.68 9.13 -0.80
CA ASN A 116 12.30 8.33 0.26
C ASN A 116 12.46 6.85 -0.10
N ILE A 117 12.17 6.46 -1.35
CA ILE A 117 12.33 5.11 -1.88
C ILE A 117 13.45 5.12 -2.91
N ASP A 118 14.46 4.29 -2.74
CA ASP A 118 15.65 4.27 -3.57
C ASP A 118 15.40 3.76 -4.99
N ILE A 119 16.02 4.44 -5.94
CA ILE A 119 16.17 3.98 -7.32
C ILE A 119 17.63 4.01 -7.67
N ALA A 120 18.16 2.93 -8.23
CA ALA A 120 19.56 2.83 -8.62
C ALA A 120 19.95 3.98 -9.55
N GLN A 121 21.11 4.61 -9.27
CA GLN A 121 21.68 5.72 -10.03
C GLN A 121 20.84 7.02 -10.02
N ALA A 122 19.78 7.10 -9.22
CA ALA A 122 19.01 8.32 -8.99
C ALA A 122 19.24 8.84 -7.57
N PRO A 123 19.21 10.17 -7.35
CA PRO A 123 19.33 10.72 -6.01
C PRO A 123 18.10 10.41 -5.18
N THR A 124 18.29 10.13 -3.90
CA THR A 124 17.26 10.09 -2.85
C THR A 124 17.58 11.20 -1.86
N THR A 125 16.64 12.13 -1.68
CA THR A 125 16.82 13.30 -0.82
C THR A 125 15.88 13.31 0.39
N ALA A 126 14.78 12.57 0.34
CA ALA A 126 13.68 12.64 1.31
C ALA A 126 13.18 14.08 1.54
N ALA A 127 13.14 14.90 0.49
CA ALA A 127 12.86 16.33 0.48
C ALA A 127 13.85 17.18 1.32
N CYS A 128 15.06 16.68 1.56
CA CYS A 128 16.16 17.41 2.21
C CYS A 128 17.40 17.38 1.32
N PRO A 129 17.75 18.47 0.61
CA PRO A 129 18.91 18.49 -0.29
C PRO A 129 20.24 18.09 0.37
N ALA A 130 20.45 18.46 1.64
CA ALA A 130 21.65 18.12 2.40
C ALA A 130 21.74 16.63 2.78
N PHE A 131 20.65 15.87 2.66
CA PHE A 131 20.60 14.42 2.91
C PHE A 131 20.88 13.60 1.63
N SER A 132 20.97 14.23 0.48
CA SER A 132 21.05 13.56 -0.82
C SER A 132 22.13 12.47 -0.88
N HIS A 133 21.73 11.29 -1.32
CA HIS A 133 22.63 10.19 -1.66
C HIS A 133 22.15 9.48 -2.93
N VAL A 134 23.05 8.72 -3.56
CA VAL A 134 22.72 7.89 -4.73
C VAL A 134 22.85 6.43 -4.32
N ALA A 135 21.73 5.71 -4.33
CA ALA A 135 21.72 4.30 -3.96
C ALA A 135 22.36 3.43 -5.06
N PRO A 136 23.16 2.41 -4.69
CA PRO A 136 23.76 1.50 -5.66
C PRO A 136 22.75 0.52 -6.27
N ARG A 137 21.63 0.29 -5.59
CA ARG A 137 20.54 -0.60 -6.00
C ARG A 137 19.19 0.07 -5.79
N SER A 138 18.22 -0.29 -6.60
CA SER A 138 16.83 0.09 -6.36
C SER A 138 16.28 -0.64 -5.15
N ALA A 139 15.32 -0.02 -4.46
CA ALA A 139 14.50 -0.68 -3.45
C ALA A 139 13.84 -1.93 -4.03
N SER A 140 13.67 -2.97 -3.21
CA SER A 140 13.10 -4.26 -3.65
C SER A 140 11.77 -4.09 -4.38
N VAL A 141 10.90 -3.21 -3.89
CA VAL A 141 9.60 -2.92 -4.52
C VAL A 141 9.74 -2.27 -5.90
N VAL A 142 10.70 -1.38 -6.07
CA VAL A 142 10.98 -0.73 -7.37
C VAL A 142 11.53 -1.75 -8.35
N GLN A 143 12.46 -2.59 -7.90
CA GLN A 143 13.04 -3.63 -8.76
C GLN A 143 11.96 -4.59 -9.27
N ARG A 144 11.04 -5.04 -8.40
CA ARG A 144 9.91 -5.90 -8.79
C ARG A 144 9.03 -5.26 -9.87
N LEU A 145 8.77 -3.95 -9.78
CA LEU A 145 7.99 -3.22 -10.81
C LEU A 145 8.75 -3.11 -12.14
N LEU A 146 10.05 -2.83 -12.10
CA LEU A 146 10.91 -2.77 -13.30
C LEU A 146 10.99 -4.15 -13.97
N ASP A 147 11.14 -5.21 -13.18
CA ASP A 147 11.14 -6.61 -13.67
C ASP A 147 9.79 -7.01 -14.26
N ALA A 148 8.69 -6.47 -13.73
CA ALA A 148 7.35 -6.61 -14.29
C ALA A 148 7.13 -5.80 -15.58
N GLY A 149 8.09 -5.01 -16.02
CA GLY A 149 8.07 -4.25 -17.27
C GLY A 149 7.57 -2.81 -17.17
N ALA A 150 7.37 -2.30 -15.95
CA ALA A 150 7.03 -0.89 -15.73
C ALA A 150 8.23 0.03 -16.02
N LEU A 151 7.95 1.30 -16.31
CA LEU A 151 8.96 2.32 -16.60
C LEU A 151 8.94 3.40 -15.51
N TRP A 152 10.08 3.62 -14.88
CA TRP A 152 10.21 4.69 -13.90
C TRP A 152 10.26 6.07 -14.56
N LEU A 153 9.33 6.96 -14.16
CA LEU A 153 9.19 8.30 -14.73
C LEU A 153 9.88 9.38 -13.88
N GLY A 154 9.84 9.27 -12.55
CA GLY A 154 10.44 10.25 -11.65
C GLY A 154 10.22 9.99 -10.17
N LYS A 155 10.96 10.74 -9.35
CA LYS A 155 10.88 10.78 -7.89
C LYS A 155 9.97 11.94 -7.47
N THR A 156 8.96 11.64 -6.66
CA THR A 156 7.93 12.59 -6.26
C THR A 156 8.23 13.26 -4.92
N ASN A 157 7.70 14.46 -4.75
CA ASN A 157 7.83 15.28 -3.57
C ASN A 157 7.08 14.70 -2.35
N LEU A 158 7.50 15.10 -1.16
CA LEU A 158 6.96 14.63 0.11
C LEU A 158 7.17 15.64 1.23
N ASP A 159 6.45 15.52 2.35
CA ASP A 159 6.88 16.17 3.60
C ASP A 159 8.23 15.59 3.99
N GLN A 160 9.19 16.43 4.31
CA GLN A 160 10.59 16.08 4.57
C GLN A 160 10.71 14.93 5.60
N PHE A 161 11.52 13.92 5.29
CA PHE A 161 11.68 12.67 6.07
C PHE A 161 10.35 11.96 6.37
N ALA A 162 9.37 12.08 5.45
CA ALA A 162 8.02 11.55 5.61
C ALA A 162 7.34 12.00 6.93
N THR A 163 7.72 13.19 7.45
CA THR A 163 7.27 13.72 8.73
C THR A 163 6.18 14.76 8.52
N GLY A 164 4.95 14.29 8.32
CA GLY A 164 3.76 15.11 8.14
C GLY A 164 2.66 14.40 7.39
N LEU A 165 1.47 15.04 7.39
CA LEU A 165 0.28 14.64 6.62
C LEU A 165 -0.23 15.79 5.75
N VAL A 166 0.58 16.84 5.57
CA VAL A 166 0.16 18.12 4.99
C VAL A 166 0.66 18.34 3.56
N GLY A 167 1.82 17.81 3.19
CA GLY A 167 2.43 18.03 1.87
C GLY A 167 3.06 19.42 1.71
N THR A 168 3.30 20.15 2.81
CA THR A 168 3.80 21.52 2.78
C THR A 168 5.22 21.70 3.29
N ARG A 169 5.86 20.59 3.77
CA ARG A 169 7.16 20.62 4.44
C ARG A 169 8.27 20.19 3.48
N SER A 170 8.45 20.94 2.40
CA SER A 170 9.44 20.61 1.37
C SER A 170 10.00 21.87 0.71
N PRO A 171 11.35 21.95 0.50
CA PRO A 171 11.95 23.04 -0.26
C PRO A 171 11.74 22.92 -1.77
N TYR A 172 11.20 21.79 -2.26
CA TYR A 172 10.93 21.56 -3.68
C TYR A 172 9.54 22.04 -4.12
N GLY A 173 8.79 22.75 -3.24
CA GLY A 173 7.46 23.24 -3.49
C GLY A 173 6.40 22.51 -2.68
N GLN A 174 5.15 22.98 -2.81
CA GLN A 174 4.01 22.50 -2.03
C GLN A 174 2.87 22.10 -2.98
N PRO A 175 2.72 20.79 -3.29
CA PRO A 175 1.64 20.35 -4.15
C PRO A 175 0.28 20.71 -3.55
N ALA A 176 -0.62 21.23 -4.39
CA ALA A 176 -1.99 21.53 -4.01
C ALA A 176 -2.93 20.37 -4.33
N CYS A 177 -4.11 20.37 -3.70
CA CYS A 177 -5.23 19.54 -4.11
C CYS A 177 -5.61 19.83 -5.56
N VAL A 178 -5.83 18.79 -6.36
CA VAL A 178 -6.12 18.91 -7.79
C VAL A 178 -7.45 19.64 -8.06
N ASP A 179 -8.43 19.46 -7.18
CA ASP A 179 -9.77 20.05 -7.32
C ASP A 179 -9.88 21.48 -6.74
N ASP A 180 -9.03 21.82 -5.74
CA ASP A 180 -8.97 23.15 -5.13
C ASP A 180 -7.53 23.55 -4.82
N PRO A 181 -6.88 24.38 -5.65
CA PRO A 181 -5.48 24.76 -5.48
C PRO A 181 -5.23 25.65 -4.25
N THR A 182 -6.26 26.09 -3.53
CA THR A 182 -6.12 26.82 -2.26
C THR A 182 -5.94 25.89 -1.05
N ARG A 183 -6.14 24.57 -1.26
CA ARG A 183 -6.03 23.51 -0.23
C ARG A 183 -4.81 22.64 -0.45
N ILE A 184 -4.32 22.08 0.64
CA ILE A 184 -3.19 21.17 0.61
C ILE A 184 -3.54 19.88 -0.13
N SER A 185 -2.54 19.25 -0.75
CA SER A 185 -2.68 17.91 -1.34
C SER A 185 -2.77 16.80 -0.30
N GLY A 186 -2.52 17.12 0.98
CA GLY A 186 -2.18 16.10 1.96
C GLY A 186 -0.77 15.54 1.76
N GLY A 187 -0.29 14.79 2.77
CA GLY A 187 1.07 14.26 2.83
C GLY A 187 1.14 13.00 3.70
N SER A 188 2.35 12.46 3.89
CA SER A 188 3.60 12.97 3.35
C SER A 188 3.83 12.63 1.88
N SER A 189 3.06 11.75 1.23
CA SER A 189 3.23 11.33 -0.17
C SER A 189 2.51 12.29 -1.14
N SER A 190 2.73 13.60 -0.97
CA SER A 190 2.02 14.68 -1.68
C SER A 190 2.19 14.60 -3.20
N GLY A 191 3.42 14.55 -3.69
CA GLY A 191 3.72 14.49 -5.12
C GLY A 191 3.24 13.20 -5.77
N SER A 192 3.25 12.05 -5.06
CA SER A 192 2.74 10.76 -5.57
C SER A 192 1.24 10.83 -5.83
N ALA A 193 0.46 11.36 -4.87
CA ALA A 193 -0.97 11.53 -5.03
C ALA A 193 -1.30 12.49 -6.19
N VAL A 194 -0.63 13.64 -6.25
CA VAL A 194 -0.91 14.66 -7.29
C VAL A 194 -0.48 14.18 -8.68
N ALA A 195 0.62 13.43 -8.81
CA ALA A 195 1.03 12.85 -10.10
C ALA A 195 0.00 11.86 -10.67
N VAL A 196 -0.62 11.05 -9.81
CA VAL A 196 -1.71 10.13 -10.21
C VAL A 196 -2.99 10.91 -10.49
N ALA A 197 -3.39 11.82 -9.62
CA ALA A 197 -4.63 12.58 -9.76
C ALA A 197 -4.69 13.43 -11.04
N HIS A 198 -3.54 13.96 -11.49
CA HIS A 198 -3.41 14.63 -12.79
C HIS A 198 -3.32 13.66 -13.98
N GLY A 199 -3.36 12.35 -13.78
CA GLY A 199 -3.25 11.36 -14.85
C GLY A 199 -1.88 11.32 -15.52
N ILE A 200 -0.82 11.84 -14.87
CA ILE A 200 0.55 11.79 -15.41
C ILE A 200 1.06 10.35 -15.42
N VAL A 201 0.75 9.60 -14.36
CA VAL A 201 1.03 8.16 -14.24
C VAL A 201 -0.22 7.41 -13.78
N PRO A 202 -0.43 6.15 -14.21
CA PRO A 202 -1.57 5.36 -13.76
C PRO A 202 -1.50 4.95 -12.29
N PHE A 203 -0.31 4.85 -11.73
CA PHE A 203 -0.08 4.56 -10.31
C PHE A 203 1.24 5.16 -9.82
N ALA A 204 1.34 5.33 -8.51
CA ALA A 204 2.57 5.77 -7.86
C ALA A 204 2.80 5.02 -6.54
N LEU A 205 4.08 4.85 -6.18
CA LEU A 205 4.46 4.41 -4.85
C LEU A 205 4.62 5.60 -3.91
N GLY A 206 4.05 5.44 -2.71
CA GLY A 206 4.30 6.28 -1.56
C GLY A 206 4.74 5.46 -0.36
N THR A 207 4.76 6.08 0.81
CA THR A 207 4.92 5.39 2.09
C THR A 207 3.82 5.82 3.04
N ASP A 208 3.42 4.93 3.95
CA ASP A 208 2.42 5.21 4.97
C ASP A 208 2.90 4.69 6.33
N THR A 209 3.17 5.61 7.24
CA THR A 209 3.52 5.34 8.64
C THR A 209 2.36 5.69 9.57
N ALA A 210 1.62 6.77 9.21
CA ALA A 210 0.61 7.40 10.04
C ALA A 210 -0.67 7.78 9.26
N GLY A 211 -0.69 7.55 7.95
CA GLY A 211 -1.76 7.99 7.07
C GLY A 211 -1.25 8.59 5.75
N SER A 212 0.07 8.58 5.54
CA SER A 212 0.70 9.25 4.39
C SER A 212 0.40 8.60 3.03
N GLY A 213 -0.22 7.44 2.99
CA GLY A 213 -0.78 6.80 1.79
C GLY A 213 -2.28 7.03 1.66
N ARG A 214 -2.98 7.37 2.75
CA ARG A 214 -4.44 7.45 2.85
C ARG A 214 -4.94 8.89 2.78
N VAL A 215 -4.40 9.79 3.57
CA VAL A 215 -4.80 11.21 3.61
C VAL A 215 -4.63 11.89 2.24
N PRO A 216 -3.45 11.84 1.59
CA PRO A 216 -3.30 12.47 0.27
C PRO A 216 -4.13 11.77 -0.83
N ALA A 217 -4.40 10.47 -0.73
CA ALA A 217 -5.34 9.80 -1.63
C ALA A 217 -6.74 10.37 -1.49
N ALA A 218 -7.25 10.50 -0.26
CA ALA A 218 -8.58 11.04 0.03
C ALA A 218 -8.75 12.48 -0.46
N PHE A 219 -7.73 13.33 -0.28
CA PHE A 219 -7.77 14.72 -0.68
C PHE A 219 -7.71 14.94 -2.20
N ASN A 220 -7.27 13.94 -2.96
CA ASN A 220 -7.17 14.02 -4.41
C ASN A 220 -8.10 13.02 -5.13
N GLY A 221 -9.10 12.48 -4.44
CA GLY A 221 -10.10 11.58 -5.04
C GLY A 221 -9.51 10.28 -5.59
N LEU A 222 -8.51 9.72 -4.91
CA LEU A 222 -7.78 8.51 -5.31
C LEU A 222 -8.00 7.35 -4.35
N VAL A 223 -7.68 6.16 -4.84
CA VAL A 223 -7.45 4.98 -4.03
C VAL A 223 -6.05 5.05 -3.42
N GLY A 224 -5.97 4.89 -2.09
CA GLY A 224 -4.73 4.78 -1.33
C GLY A 224 -4.65 3.46 -0.58
N LEU A 225 -3.87 2.51 -1.10
CA LEU A 225 -3.74 1.19 -0.49
C LEU A 225 -2.53 1.16 0.44
N LYS A 226 -2.77 0.90 1.73
CA LYS A 226 -1.75 0.66 2.75
C LYS A 226 -1.78 -0.83 3.14
N PRO A 227 -0.78 -1.61 2.73
CA PRO A 227 -0.73 -3.03 3.09
C PRO A 227 -0.47 -3.24 4.58
N THR A 228 -0.67 -4.45 5.03
CA THR A 228 -0.21 -4.91 6.34
C THR A 228 1.30 -4.63 6.50
N PRO A 229 1.77 -4.09 7.65
CA PRO A 229 3.20 -3.88 7.88
C PRO A 229 4.00 -5.18 7.67
N GLY A 230 5.09 -5.09 6.90
CA GLY A 230 5.94 -6.22 6.54
C GLY A 230 5.46 -7.08 5.36
N ARG A 231 4.22 -6.89 4.86
CA ARG A 231 3.71 -7.60 3.69
C ARG A 231 4.44 -7.22 2.40
N VAL A 232 4.84 -5.97 2.30
CA VAL A 232 5.66 -5.43 1.21
C VAL A 232 7.01 -5.02 1.81
N SER A 233 8.10 -5.41 1.16
CA SER A 233 9.46 -5.08 1.61
C SER A 233 9.70 -3.58 1.69
N THR A 234 10.36 -3.16 2.76
CA THR A 234 10.86 -1.79 2.96
C THR A 234 12.38 -1.67 2.73
N GLU A 235 13.02 -2.71 2.17
CA GLU A 235 14.43 -2.66 1.77
C GLU A 235 14.63 -1.59 0.69
N GLY A 236 15.59 -0.67 0.96
CA GLY A 236 15.82 0.50 0.11
C GLY A 236 14.80 1.64 0.31
N VAL A 237 14.04 1.62 1.40
CA VAL A 237 13.16 2.72 1.82
C VAL A 237 13.81 3.44 2.99
N LEU A 238 14.05 4.76 2.87
CA LEU A 238 14.45 5.58 4.02
C LEU A 238 13.28 5.63 5.00
N PRO A 239 13.44 5.11 6.22
CA PRO A 239 12.33 4.99 7.14
C PRO A 239 11.93 6.32 7.76
N ALA A 240 10.64 6.46 8.04
CA ALA A 240 10.12 7.41 9.04
C ALA A 240 10.06 6.73 10.42
N CYS A 241 9.37 5.61 10.52
CA CYS A 241 9.40 4.69 11.66
C CYS A 241 9.58 3.27 11.12
N ARG A 242 10.79 2.74 11.21
CA ARG A 242 11.17 1.47 10.59
C ARG A 242 10.28 0.29 11.00
N THR A 243 9.79 0.31 12.23
CA THR A 243 8.90 -0.74 12.76
C THR A 243 7.47 -0.65 12.25
N LEU A 244 7.09 0.45 11.60
CA LEU A 244 5.70 0.76 11.23
C LEU A 244 5.49 1.04 9.74
N ASP A 245 6.55 1.39 9.01
CA ASP A 245 6.46 1.88 7.65
C ASP A 245 5.88 0.83 6.70
N CYS A 246 5.02 1.28 5.79
CA CYS A 246 4.53 0.51 4.68
C CYS A 246 4.79 1.26 3.38
N VAL A 247 5.16 0.55 2.31
CA VAL A 247 5.04 1.10 0.97
C VAL A 247 3.56 1.11 0.60
N SER A 248 3.04 2.29 0.25
CA SER A 248 1.64 2.49 -0.15
C SER A 248 1.53 2.71 -1.66
N ILE A 249 0.35 2.41 -2.19
CA ILE A 249 0.06 2.48 -3.62
C ILE A 249 -1.06 3.50 -3.84
N PHE A 250 -0.84 4.43 -4.75
CA PHE A 250 -1.84 5.38 -5.25
C PHE A 250 -2.29 4.95 -6.64
N ALA A 251 -3.60 4.89 -6.86
CA ALA A 251 -4.19 4.57 -8.16
C ALA A 251 -5.60 5.17 -8.27
N HIS A 252 -6.18 5.15 -9.48
CA HIS A 252 -7.55 5.63 -9.69
C HIS A 252 -8.61 4.60 -9.31
N ARG A 253 -8.25 3.30 -9.31
CA ARG A 253 -9.17 2.18 -9.06
C ARG A 253 -8.57 1.22 -8.04
N VAL A 254 -9.43 0.60 -7.25
CA VAL A 254 -9.01 -0.46 -6.31
C VAL A 254 -8.33 -1.61 -7.05
N ALA A 255 -8.86 -1.96 -8.19
CA ALA A 255 -8.31 -2.99 -9.04
C ALA A 255 -6.86 -2.75 -9.45
N ASP A 256 -6.54 -1.51 -9.82
CA ASP A 256 -5.20 -1.10 -10.21
C ASP A 256 -4.24 -1.19 -9.03
N ALA A 257 -4.66 -0.67 -7.87
CA ALA A 257 -3.87 -0.75 -6.64
C ALA A 257 -3.63 -2.20 -6.19
N ALA A 258 -4.66 -3.05 -6.27
CA ALA A 258 -4.56 -4.47 -5.93
C ALA A 258 -3.65 -5.23 -6.92
N HIS A 259 -3.70 -4.90 -8.21
CA HIS A 259 -2.81 -5.50 -9.22
C HIS A 259 -1.34 -5.16 -8.93
N VAL A 260 -1.05 -3.89 -8.64
CA VAL A 260 0.31 -3.46 -8.26
C VAL A 260 0.75 -4.14 -6.95
N LEU A 261 -0.14 -4.22 -5.93
CA LEU A 261 0.17 -4.91 -4.68
C LEU A 261 0.58 -6.36 -4.92
N ALA A 262 -0.18 -7.11 -5.71
CA ALA A 262 0.10 -8.51 -6.01
C ALA A 262 1.47 -8.76 -6.66
N LEU A 263 2.05 -7.74 -7.30
CA LEU A 263 3.38 -7.82 -7.93
C LEU A 263 4.51 -7.44 -6.98
N ILE A 264 4.26 -6.59 -5.97
CA ILE A 264 5.29 -6.11 -5.05
C ILE A 264 5.25 -6.77 -3.68
N GLU A 265 4.16 -7.46 -3.31
CA GLU A 265 4.04 -8.18 -2.03
C GLU A 265 4.86 -9.48 -2.02
N GLY A 266 5.10 -10.00 -0.84
CA GLY A 266 5.78 -11.27 -0.64
C GLY A 266 7.04 -11.14 0.22
N PRO A 267 7.59 -12.29 0.65
CA PRO A 267 8.76 -12.32 1.52
C PRO A 267 9.99 -11.72 0.83
N ASP A 268 10.81 -11.05 1.63
CA ASP A 268 12.11 -10.52 1.21
C ASP A 268 13.15 -10.84 2.29
N GLY A 269 14.11 -11.70 1.97
CA GLY A 269 15.18 -12.09 2.89
C GLY A 269 16.18 -10.97 3.20
N ALA A 270 16.18 -9.88 2.41
CA ALA A 270 17.03 -8.71 2.66
C ALA A 270 16.40 -7.73 3.66
N ASP A 271 15.08 -7.80 3.87
CA ASP A 271 14.35 -6.95 4.82
C ASP A 271 14.03 -7.71 6.11
N SER A 272 14.68 -7.35 7.20
CA SER A 272 14.45 -7.96 8.52
C SER A 272 13.03 -7.71 9.09
N TYR A 273 12.28 -6.79 8.52
CA TYR A 273 10.90 -6.50 8.88
C TYR A 273 9.89 -7.15 7.93
N SER A 274 10.36 -7.80 6.86
CA SER A 274 9.47 -8.53 5.94
C SER A 274 8.76 -9.68 6.66
N ARG A 275 7.42 -9.65 6.63
CA ARG A 275 6.53 -10.66 7.23
C ARG A 275 5.35 -10.90 6.29
N PHE A 276 5.51 -11.83 5.39
CA PHE A 276 4.41 -12.21 4.53
C PHE A 276 3.58 -13.30 5.22
N GLU A 277 2.45 -12.88 5.78
CA GLU A 277 1.45 -13.80 6.34
C GLU A 277 0.20 -13.73 5.45
N PRO A 278 -0.20 -14.87 4.87
CA PRO A 278 -1.45 -14.93 4.12
C PRO A 278 -2.62 -14.80 5.09
N GLY A 279 -3.54 -13.91 4.75
CA GLY A 279 -4.78 -13.71 5.49
C GLY A 279 -5.98 -14.26 4.75
N ARG A 280 -7.18 -13.79 5.12
CA ARG A 280 -8.41 -14.17 4.47
C ARG A 280 -8.47 -13.63 3.03
N ALA A 281 -8.96 -14.44 2.10
CA ALA A 281 -9.17 -13.99 0.72
C ALA A 281 -10.46 -13.19 0.54
N SER A 282 -11.45 -13.37 1.42
CA SER A 282 -12.75 -12.68 1.36
C SER A 282 -13.31 -12.43 2.76
N LEU A 283 -14.06 -11.34 2.87
CA LEU A 283 -14.89 -11.06 4.05
C LEU A 283 -16.25 -11.76 3.93
N PRO A 284 -16.97 -11.96 5.05
CA PRO A 284 -18.35 -12.45 5.02
C PRO A 284 -19.26 -11.64 4.07
N PRO A 285 -20.32 -12.24 3.52
CA PRO A 285 -21.23 -11.51 2.61
C PRO A 285 -21.94 -10.33 3.28
N ARG A 286 -22.30 -10.48 4.56
CA ARG A 286 -22.87 -9.43 5.40
C ARG A 286 -21.89 -9.13 6.54
N LEU A 287 -21.49 -7.87 6.67
CA LEU A 287 -20.50 -7.42 7.64
C LEU A 287 -21.16 -6.63 8.76
N ARG A 288 -20.54 -6.71 9.93
CA ARG A 288 -20.67 -5.74 11.00
C ARG A 288 -19.53 -4.75 10.83
N ILE A 289 -19.84 -3.53 10.39
CA ILE A 289 -18.84 -2.49 10.10
C ILE A 289 -18.79 -1.53 11.28
N GLY A 290 -17.66 -1.50 11.97
CA GLY A 290 -17.40 -0.54 13.03
C GLY A 290 -17.24 0.88 12.47
N VAL A 291 -17.93 1.84 13.05
CA VAL A 291 -17.84 3.26 12.71
C VAL A 291 -17.60 4.11 13.95
N PRO A 292 -16.90 5.26 13.86
CA PRO A 292 -16.72 6.15 15.00
C PRO A 292 -18.05 6.74 15.45
N ARG A 293 -18.29 6.71 16.77
CA ARG A 293 -19.45 7.36 17.37
C ARG A 293 -19.30 8.88 17.30
N ARG A 294 -20.13 9.56 16.48
CA ARG A 294 -20.17 11.02 16.34
C ARG A 294 -18.80 11.63 16.03
N PRO A 295 -18.16 11.31 14.89
CA PRO A 295 -16.89 11.91 14.53
C PRO A 295 -17.03 13.43 14.37
N GLU A 296 -16.08 14.18 14.92
CA GLU A 296 -16.00 15.63 14.72
C GLU A 296 -15.46 15.91 13.31
N LEU A 297 -16.33 16.35 12.43
CA LEU A 297 -16.02 16.63 11.03
C LEU A 297 -16.30 18.10 10.69
N ASP A 298 -15.56 18.63 9.73
CA ASP A 298 -15.71 20.00 9.27
C ASP A 298 -17.01 20.15 8.46
N ALA A 299 -18.09 20.53 9.16
CA ALA A 299 -19.39 20.79 8.57
C ALA A 299 -19.40 22.02 7.63
N ALA A 300 -18.47 22.97 7.80
CA ALA A 300 -18.40 24.15 6.94
C ALA A 300 -18.05 23.79 5.50
N ILE A 301 -17.41 22.66 5.27
CA ILE A 301 -17.08 22.13 3.95
C ILE A 301 -17.93 20.91 3.55
N GLY A 302 -18.93 20.53 4.36
CA GLY A 302 -19.88 19.44 4.08
C GLY A 302 -19.34 18.04 4.34
N TYR A 303 -18.28 17.89 5.15
CA TYR A 303 -17.68 16.57 5.47
C TYR A 303 -18.61 15.71 6.33
N ASP A 304 -19.41 16.31 7.21
CA ASP A 304 -20.44 15.63 7.99
C ASP A 304 -21.52 14.99 7.11
N GLN A 305 -21.97 15.70 6.09
CA GLN A 305 -22.97 15.21 5.12
C GLN A 305 -22.40 14.09 4.24
N ALA A 306 -21.17 14.27 3.74
CA ALA A 306 -20.49 13.25 2.94
C ALA A 306 -20.24 11.96 3.75
N TRP A 307 -19.91 12.09 5.04
CA TRP A 307 -19.79 10.96 5.95
C TRP A 307 -21.13 10.22 6.15
N ALA A 308 -22.21 10.95 6.35
CA ALA A 308 -23.54 10.35 6.49
C ALA A 308 -23.92 9.56 5.21
N GLN A 309 -23.61 10.07 4.03
CA GLN A 309 -23.82 9.36 2.77
C GLN A 309 -22.97 8.08 2.66
N ALA A 310 -21.71 8.11 3.08
CA ALA A 310 -20.86 6.92 3.11
C ALA A 310 -21.41 5.83 4.06
N CYS A 311 -21.95 6.22 5.21
CA CYS A 311 -22.64 5.29 6.11
C CYS A 311 -23.89 4.69 5.47
N LEU A 312 -24.71 5.50 4.78
CA LEU A 312 -25.89 5.03 4.06
C LEU A 312 -25.51 4.07 2.91
N GLN A 313 -24.41 4.34 2.20
CA GLN A 313 -23.90 3.42 1.18
C GLN A 313 -23.55 2.06 1.78
N ALA A 314 -22.85 2.00 2.90
CA ALA A 314 -22.54 0.73 3.57
C ALA A 314 -23.79 -0.05 3.97
N GLN A 315 -24.82 0.65 4.47
CA GLN A 315 -26.12 0.05 4.81
C GLN A 315 -26.88 -0.44 3.56
N ALA A 316 -26.85 0.33 2.47
CA ALA A 316 -27.45 -0.04 1.19
C ALA A 316 -26.79 -1.28 0.56
N MET A 317 -25.50 -1.51 0.84
CA MET A 317 -24.80 -2.75 0.50
C MET A 317 -25.20 -3.95 1.37
N GLY A 318 -26.11 -3.79 2.32
CA GLY A 318 -26.62 -4.85 3.20
C GLY A 318 -25.79 -5.09 4.46
N HIS A 319 -24.91 -4.17 4.84
CA HIS A 319 -24.07 -4.28 6.02
C HIS A 319 -24.70 -3.62 7.25
N GLU A 320 -24.28 -4.07 8.44
CA GLU A 320 -24.70 -3.52 9.73
C GLU A 320 -23.61 -2.54 10.23
N LEU A 321 -24.01 -1.34 10.67
CA LEU A 321 -23.08 -0.40 11.28
C LEU A 321 -23.12 -0.57 12.80
N VAL A 322 -21.92 -0.65 13.40
CA VAL A 322 -21.69 -0.76 14.85
C VAL A 322 -20.94 0.49 15.30
N GLU A 323 -21.59 1.33 16.08
CA GLU A 323 -20.92 2.53 16.64
C GLU A 323 -19.91 2.13 17.72
N LEU A 324 -18.68 2.63 17.60
CA LEU A 324 -17.58 2.36 18.50
C LEU A 324 -17.04 3.65 19.14
N ASP A 325 -16.57 3.54 20.37
CA ASP A 325 -15.85 4.59 21.06
C ASP A 325 -14.36 4.50 20.71
N PHE A 326 -13.82 5.52 20.03
CA PHE A 326 -12.44 5.54 19.56
C PHE A 326 -11.41 6.00 20.61
N ALA A 327 -11.80 6.32 21.84
CA ALA A 327 -10.86 6.79 22.88
C ALA A 327 -9.66 5.85 23.08
N GLY A 328 -9.87 4.52 22.97
CA GLY A 328 -8.79 3.54 23.00
C GLY A 328 -7.82 3.65 21.80
N LEU A 329 -8.32 3.95 20.61
CA LEU A 329 -7.50 4.16 19.41
C LEU A 329 -6.75 5.50 19.45
N ASP A 330 -7.32 6.53 20.06
CA ASP A 330 -6.64 7.81 20.29
C ASP A 330 -5.42 7.61 21.19
N ALA A 331 -5.52 6.75 22.21
CA ALA A 331 -4.39 6.39 23.07
C ALA A 331 -3.28 5.64 22.31
N VAL A 332 -3.64 4.80 21.33
CA VAL A 332 -2.67 4.18 20.42
C VAL A 332 -2.01 5.24 19.55
N ALA A 333 -2.80 6.10 18.92
CA ALA A 333 -2.32 7.15 18.01
C ALA A 333 -1.34 8.11 18.70
N ALA A 334 -1.58 8.45 19.96
CA ALA A 334 -0.73 9.34 20.76
C ALA A 334 0.70 8.80 20.90
N LEU A 335 0.92 7.49 20.92
CA LEU A 335 2.26 6.90 21.03
C LEU A 335 3.19 7.31 19.88
N LEU A 336 2.64 7.66 18.72
CA LEU A 336 3.42 7.92 17.51
C LEU A 336 4.17 9.27 17.55
N TYR A 337 3.53 10.32 18.05
CA TYR A 337 4.09 11.68 18.07
C TYR A 337 4.28 12.26 19.47
N ASP A 338 3.47 11.83 20.43
CA ASP A 338 3.56 12.23 21.83
C ASP A 338 4.16 11.10 22.71
N GLY A 339 4.73 10.07 22.05
CA GLY A 339 5.42 8.95 22.63
C GLY A 339 6.80 8.72 21.97
N PRO A 340 7.51 7.66 22.39
CA PRO A 340 8.92 7.45 22.03
C PRO A 340 9.15 7.07 20.57
N TRP A 341 8.10 6.82 19.73
CA TRP A 341 8.28 6.48 18.31
C TRP A 341 8.92 7.61 17.50
N VAL A 342 8.92 8.85 17.99
CA VAL A 342 9.71 9.93 17.35
C VAL A 342 11.21 9.64 17.36
N ALA A 343 11.72 8.75 18.23
CA ALA A 343 13.11 8.33 18.25
C ALA A 343 13.51 7.51 17.00
N GLU A 344 12.57 6.76 16.39
CA GLU A 344 12.85 6.08 15.12
C GLU A 344 13.08 7.09 13.98
N ARG A 345 12.30 8.19 13.95
CA ARG A 345 12.50 9.29 12.99
C ARG A 345 13.87 9.95 13.18
N HIS A 346 14.27 10.20 14.43
CA HIS A 346 15.58 10.72 14.75
C HIS A 346 16.69 9.76 14.32
N ALA A 347 16.56 8.47 14.59
CA ALA A 347 17.53 7.46 14.20
C ALA A 347 17.77 7.44 12.68
N ALA A 348 16.72 7.64 11.87
CA ALA A 348 16.81 7.64 10.41
C ALA A 348 17.61 8.81 9.82
N CYS A 349 17.61 9.97 10.48
CA CYS A 349 18.31 11.17 10.00
C CYS A 349 19.31 11.75 11.03
N ARG A 350 19.70 10.93 12.01
CA ARG A 350 20.51 11.33 13.16
C ARG A 350 21.79 12.09 12.76
N GLU A 351 22.52 11.54 11.81
CA GLU A 351 23.80 12.13 11.38
C GLU A 351 23.60 13.56 10.82
N LEU A 352 22.59 13.77 10.00
CA LEU A 352 22.24 15.10 9.51
C LEU A 352 21.73 16.01 10.62
N PHE A 353 20.87 15.48 11.49
CA PHE A 353 20.29 16.24 12.60
C PHE A 353 21.37 16.76 13.56
N GLU A 354 22.41 15.97 13.84
CA GLU A 354 23.55 16.36 14.71
C GLU A 354 24.52 17.32 13.99
N ARG A 355 24.78 17.08 12.70
CA ARG A 355 25.79 17.85 11.93
C ARG A 355 25.27 19.17 11.40
N GLU A 356 24.05 19.17 10.84
CA GLU A 356 23.52 20.30 10.09
C GLU A 356 21.99 20.46 10.27
N PRO A 357 21.49 20.62 11.50
CA PRO A 357 20.05 20.67 11.78
C PRO A 357 19.33 21.81 11.05
N GLN A 358 20.04 22.88 10.64
CA GLN A 358 19.50 24.02 9.93
C GLN A 358 19.12 23.71 8.47
N ALA A 359 19.63 22.63 7.89
CA ALA A 359 19.25 22.16 6.56
C ALA A 359 17.85 21.51 6.55
N MET A 360 17.30 21.21 7.71
CA MET A 360 15.98 20.61 7.85
C MET A 360 14.88 21.67 7.90
N ASP A 361 13.68 21.31 7.41
CA ASP A 361 12.47 22.09 7.65
C ASP A 361 12.28 22.35 9.15
N SER A 362 11.92 23.57 9.52
CA SER A 362 11.85 23.98 10.93
C SER A 362 10.85 23.17 11.74
N THR A 363 9.67 22.86 11.16
CA THR A 363 8.64 22.05 11.83
C THR A 363 9.07 20.59 11.94
N VAL A 364 9.67 20.04 10.90
CA VAL A 364 10.21 18.67 10.90
C VAL A 364 11.32 18.53 11.95
N ARG A 365 12.25 19.47 12.01
CA ARG A 365 13.29 19.51 13.04
C ARG A 365 12.72 19.57 14.44
N GLN A 366 11.70 20.41 14.67
CA GLN A 366 11.02 20.50 15.97
C GLN A 366 10.38 19.17 16.36
N VAL A 367 9.66 18.51 15.44
CA VAL A 367 9.00 17.22 15.71
C VAL A 367 10.03 16.13 16.01
N ILE A 368 11.05 15.99 15.15
CA ILE A 368 12.11 14.97 15.33
C ILE A 368 12.93 15.24 16.59
N GLY A 369 13.20 16.51 16.91
CA GLY A 369 13.95 16.92 18.11
C GLY A 369 13.30 16.51 19.42
N ARG A 370 11.98 16.26 19.46
CA ARG A 370 11.29 15.69 20.63
C ARG A 370 11.89 14.34 21.06
N ALA A 371 12.50 13.61 20.14
CA ALA A 371 13.18 12.34 20.42
C ALA A 371 14.22 12.45 21.54
N LEU A 372 14.89 13.60 21.64
CA LEU A 372 15.96 13.84 22.62
C LEU A 372 15.45 13.92 24.08
N ALA A 373 14.13 14.05 24.28
CA ALA A 373 13.52 14.05 25.61
C ALA A 373 13.21 12.63 26.14
N TYR A 374 13.28 11.60 25.28
CA TYR A 374 12.98 10.22 25.65
C TYR A 374 14.25 9.42 25.93
N SER A 375 14.20 8.62 26.98
CA SER A 375 15.24 7.65 27.35
C SER A 375 14.97 6.27 26.72
N ALA A 376 15.94 5.37 26.84
CA ALA A 376 15.72 3.96 26.49
C ALA A 376 14.61 3.30 27.34
N THR A 377 14.46 3.72 28.61
CA THR A 377 13.37 3.24 29.47
C THR A 377 12.02 3.65 28.89
N ASP A 378 11.84 4.91 28.51
CA ASP A 378 10.59 5.40 27.91
C ASP A 378 10.26 4.64 26.62
N ALA A 379 11.28 4.26 25.83
CA ALA A 379 11.06 3.46 24.61
C ALA A 379 10.50 2.07 24.92
N PHE A 380 11.01 1.40 25.96
CA PHE A 380 10.47 0.09 26.38
C PHE A 380 9.08 0.22 27.02
N GLU A 381 8.86 1.22 27.87
CA GLU A 381 7.54 1.50 28.45
C GLU A 381 6.50 1.79 27.36
N GLY A 382 6.88 2.55 26.34
CA GLY A 382 6.06 2.77 25.14
C GLY A 382 5.69 1.47 24.44
N GLN A 383 6.64 0.55 24.26
CA GLN A 383 6.38 -0.77 23.67
C GLN A 383 5.45 -1.62 24.54
N TYR A 384 5.66 -1.63 25.88
CA TYR A 384 4.76 -2.34 26.80
C TYR A 384 3.35 -1.75 26.73
N ARG A 385 3.23 -0.44 26.72
CA ARG A 385 1.93 0.23 26.57
C ARG A 385 1.26 -0.12 25.24
N LEU A 386 2.01 -0.10 24.13
CA LEU A 386 1.48 -0.51 22.82
C LEU A 386 0.95 -1.95 22.86
N ARG A 387 1.67 -2.88 23.46
CA ARG A 387 1.23 -4.28 23.57
C ARG A 387 -0.09 -4.41 24.34
N SER A 388 -0.27 -3.66 25.42
CA SER A 388 -1.53 -3.64 26.16
C SER A 388 -2.67 -3.11 25.29
N LEU A 389 -2.46 -1.98 24.62
CA LEU A 389 -3.45 -1.36 23.74
C LEU A 389 -3.78 -2.23 22.51
N GLN A 390 -2.79 -2.95 21.96
CA GLN A 390 -3.02 -3.94 20.89
C GLN A 390 -3.96 -5.07 21.36
N ALA A 391 -3.77 -5.58 22.59
CA ALA A 391 -4.63 -6.62 23.14
C ALA A 391 -6.06 -6.12 23.36
N GLU A 392 -6.22 -4.87 23.84
CA GLU A 392 -7.54 -4.22 23.98
C GLU A 392 -8.21 -4.05 22.60
N ALA A 393 -7.49 -3.51 21.62
CA ALA A 393 -8.00 -3.29 20.27
C ALA A 393 -8.36 -4.61 19.54
N GLN A 394 -7.64 -5.69 19.84
CA GLN A 394 -7.93 -7.01 19.26
C GLN A 394 -9.35 -7.52 19.62
N ALA A 395 -9.88 -7.13 20.79
CA ALA A 395 -11.23 -7.50 21.19
C ALA A 395 -12.34 -6.90 20.28
N TRP A 396 -12.06 -5.81 19.59
CA TRP A 396 -13.00 -5.21 18.64
C TRP A 396 -13.38 -6.17 17.51
N TRP A 397 -12.43 -6.96 17.03
CA TRP A 397 -12.66 -7.92 15.93
C TRP A 397 -13.58 -9.10 16.30
N GLN A 398 -14.02 -9.20 17.57
CA GLN A 398 -15.10 -10.12 17.96
C GLN A 398 -16.49 -9.51 17.69
N GLN A 399 -16.57 -8.17 17.67
CA GLN A 399 -17.82 -7.42 17.49
C GLN A 399 -18.01 -6.93 16.05
N ILE A 400 -16.91 -6.71 15.32
CA ILE A 400 -16.89 -6.16 13.96
C ILE A 400 -16.04 -7.00 13.02
N ASP A 401 -16.29 -6.87 11.74
CA ASP A 401 -15.56 -7.56 10.67
C ASP A 401 -14.66 -6.60 9.87
N LEU A 402 -14.99 -5.29 9.88
CA LEU A 402 -14.32 -4.21 9.18
C LEU A 402 -14.51 -2.91 9.96
N LEU A 403 -13.58 -1.96 9.86
CA LEU A 403 -13.79 -0.56 10.26
C LEU A 403 -13.98 0.31 9.02
N LEU A 404 -14.90 1.26 9.11
CA LEU A 404 -15.10 2.34 8.15
C LEU A 404 -14.94 3.65 8.91
N VAL A 405 -14.03 4.51 8.44
CA VAL A 405 -13.76 5.81 9.07
C VAL A 405 -13.62 6.90 7.99
N PRO A 406 -13.87 8.19 8.31
CA PRO A 406 -13.39 9.27 7.46
C PRO A 406 -11.88 9.19 7.31
N SER A 407 -11.31 9.49 6.13
CA SER A 407 -9.85 9.47 5.98
C SER A 407 -9.18 10.65 6.70
N ALA A 408 -9.88 11.78 6.83
CA ALA A 408 -9.47 12.94 7.61
C ALA A 408 -10.72 13.70 8.10
N PRO A 409 -10.63 14.46 9.21
CA PRO A 409 -11.78 15.19 9.77
C PRO A 409 -12.17 16.44 8.96
N GLY A 410 -11.27 16.94 8.11
CA GLY A 410 -11.46 18.12 7.26
C GLY A 410 -10.36 18.24 6.23
N HIS A 411 -10.46 19.23 5.35
CA HIS A 411 -9.50 19.46 4.28
C HIS A 411 -8.96 20.91 4.38
N PRO A 412 -7.85 21.14 5.10
CA PRO A 412 -7.39 22.49 5.40
C PRO A 412 -6.82 23.22 4.19
N ARG A 413 -6.86 24.55 4.26
CA ARG A 413 -6.17 25.44 3.35
C ARG A 413 -4.71 25.62 3.75
N PHE A 414 -3.86 26.06 2.82
CA PHE A 414 -2.45 26.39 3.12
C PHE A 414 -2.30 27.39 4.26
N ALA A 415 -3.17 28.41 4.32
CA ALA A 415 -3.16 29.42 5.37
C ALA A 415 -3.43 28.83 6.77
N GLU A 416 -4.30 27.83 6.86
CA GLU A 416 -4.62 27.16 8.14
C GLU A 416 -3.44 26.31 8.63
N ILE A 417 -2.73 25.65 7.69
CA ILE A 417 -1.50 24.93 8.02
C ILE A 417 -0.37 25.87 8.45
N ALA A 418 -0.24 27.03 7.80
CA ALA A 418 0.76 28.04 8.15
C ALA A 418 0.50 28.65 9.55
N ALA A 419 -0.77 28.81 9.93
CA ALA A 419 -1.15 29.33 11.24
C ALA A 419 -0.92 28.34 12.40
N ASP A 420 -1.11 27.04 12.15
CA ASP A 420 -0.95 25.96 13.15
C ASP A 420 -0.29 24.71 12.50
N PRO A 421 1.03 24.76 12.22
CA PRO A 421 1.70 23.70 11.44
C PRO A 421 1.80 22.35 12.17
N VAL A 422 1.65 22.34 13.50
CA VAL A 422 1.71 21.10 14.31
C VAL A 422 0.31 20.59 14.63
N GLY A 423 -0.56 21.43 15.17
CA GLY A 423 -1.91 21.02 15.60
C GLY A 423 -2.82 20.69 14.40
N ALA A 424 -2.78 21.49 13.32
CA ALA A 424 -3.52 21.16 12.12
C ALA A 424 -3.07 19.81 11.50
N ASN A 425 -1.77 19.53 11.51
CA ASN A 425 -1.24 18.23 11.09
C ASN A 425 -1.72 17.09 12.01
N ALA A 426 -1.72 17.29 13.32
CA ALA A 426 -2.15 16.27 14.29
C ALA A 426 -3.61 15.87 14.08
N ARG A 427 -4.49 16.85 13.83
CA ARG A 427 -5.91 16.62 13.53
C ARG A 427 -6.11 15.72 12.30
N LEU A 428 -5.29 15.87 11.25
CA LEU A 428 -5.39 15.03 10.05
C LEU A 428 -5.15 13.55 10.31
N GLY A 429 -4.38 13.22 11.34
CA GLY A 429 -4.06 11.85 11.72
C GLY A 429 -5.09 11.14 12.60
N GLN A 430 -6.17 11.82 13.00
CA GLN A 430 -7.14 11.31 13.97
C GLN A 430 -7.66 9.91 13.64
N PHE A 431 -7.99 9.66 12.36
CA PHE A 431 -8.53 8.37 11.92
C PHE A 431 -7.50 7.45 11.27
N THR A 432 -6.22 7.83 11.26
CA THR A 432 -5.20 7.07 10.53
C THR A 432 -3.98 6.66 11.34
N ASN A 433 -3.58 7.42 12.37
CA ASN A 433 -2.32 7.24 13.10
C ASN A 433 -2.20 5.88 13.82
N PHE A 434 -3.30 5.30 14.28
CA PHE A 434 -3.31 4.05 15.06
C PHE A 434 -3.11 2.79 14.20
N VAL A 435 -3.39 2.86 12.89
CA VAL A 435 -3.52 1.68 12.02
C VAL A 435 -2.22 0.89 11.92
N ASN A 436 -1.08 1.58 11.69
CA ASN A 436 0.22 0.93 11.56
C ASN A 436 0.70 0.36 12.91
N LEU A 437 0.50 1.10 14.01
CA LEU A 437 0.82 0.64 15.37
C LEU A 437 0.07 -0.64 15.75
N LEU A 438 -1.15 -0.81 15.26
CA LEU A 438 -1.95 -2.01 15.49
C LEU A 438 -1.66 -3.15 14.50
N GLY A 439 -0.79 -2.91 13.51
CA GLY A 439 -0.44 -3.92 12.51
C GLY A 439 -1.55 -4.17 11.48
N TRP A 440 -2.52 -3.27 11.34
CA TRP A 440 -3.69 -3.45 10.47
C TRP A 440 -3.41 -2.98 9.03
N CYS A 441 -4.16 -3.51 8.05
CA CYS A 441 -4.17 -3.00 6.68
C CYS A 441 -5.29 -1.99 6.47
N ALA A 442 -5.15 -1.13 5.45
CA ALA A 442 -6.13 -0.09 5.16
C ALA A 442 -6.22 0.25 3.68
N LEU A 443 -7.40 0.72 3.27
CA LEU A 443 -7.71 1.12 1.91
C LEU A 443 -8.52 2.41 1.96
N ALA A 444 -7.88 3.52 1.57
CA ALA A 444 -8.58 4.79 1.36
C ALA A 444 -9.29 4.76 0.01
N LEU A 445 -10.53 5.20 -0.01
CA LEU A 445 -11.40 5.21 -1.18
C LEU A 445 -12.06 6.58 -1.34
N PRO A 446 -12.24 7.07 -2.56
CA PRO A 446 -13.20 8.13 -2.83
C PRO A 446 -14.59 7.66 -2.39
N ALA A 447 -15.31 8.50 -1.63
CA ALA A 447 -16.70 8.23 -1.27
C ALA A 447 -17.64 9.11 -2.08
N ASP A 448 -17.63 10.43 -1.83
CA ASP A 448 -18.47 11.37 -2.55
C ASP A 448 -17.72 12.71 -2.68
N ARG A 449 -18.34 13.66 -3.34
CA ARG A 449 -17.92 15.06 -3.32
C ARG A 449 -18.87 15.86 -2.44
N THR A 450 -18.32 16.77 -1.67
CA THR A 450 -19.14 17.71 -0.91
C THR A 450 -19.94 18.62 -1.87
N ALA A 451 -20.97 19.27 -1.36
CA ALA A 451 -21.73 20.26 -2.15
C ALA A 451 -20.85 21.40 -2.73
N GLN A 452 -19.66 21.61 -2.18
CA GLN A 452 -18.67 22.57 -2.67
C GLN A 452 -17.72 21.94 -3.72
N GLY A 453 -17.92 20.68 -4.12
CA GLY A 453 -17.10 19.96 -5.09
C GLY A 453 -15.79 19.39 -4.54
N LEU A 454 -15.53 19.52 -3.23
CA LEU A 454 -14.33 18.95 -2.61
C LEU A 454 -14.41 17.43 -2.53
N PRO A 455 -13.29 16.71 -2.78
CA PRO A 455 -13.25 15.28 -2.57
C PRO A 455 -13.44 14.95 -1.08
N PHE A 456 -14.22 13.93 -0.81
CA PHE A 456 -14.33 13.29 0.49
C PHE A 456 -13.91 11.83 0.36
N GLY A 457 -13.01 11.38 1.20
CA GLY A 457 -12.53 10.00 1.22
C GLY A 457 -12.85 9.30 2.52
N VAL A 458 -13.16 8.02 2.43
CA VAL A 458 -13.26 7.11 3.55
C VAL A 458 -12.09 6.15 3.58
N THR A 459 -11.77 5.63 4.74
CA THR A 459 -10.77 4.57 4.90
C THR A 459 -11.43 3.32 5.46
N LEU A 460 -11.35 2.23 4.71
CA LEU A 460 -11.65 0.89 5.17
C LEU A 460 -10.42 0.32 5.87
N ILE A 461 -10.59 -0.29 7.07
CA ILE A 461 -9.49 -0.86 7.85
C ILE A 461 -9.86 -2.29 8.21
N ALA A 462 -8.92 -3.22 8.01
CA ALA A 462 -9.09 -4.62 8.35
C ALA A 462 -7.90 -5.13 9.17
N ARG A 463 -8.03 -6.34 9.71
CA ARG A 463 -6.95 -7.01 10.44
C ARG A 463 -5.70 -7.13 9.57
N GLY A 464 -4.53 -7.17 10.20
CA GLY A 464 -3.31 -7.52 9.47
C GLY A 464 -3.45 -8.87 8.77
N GLY A 465 -3.01 -8.92 7.51
CA GLY A 465 -3.15 -10.06 6.62
C GLY A 465 -4.42 -10.07 5.75
N ASP A 466 -5.47 -9.34 6.10
CA ASP A 466 -6.74 -9.33 5.35
C ASP A 466 -6.70 -8.44 4.07
N ASP A 467 -5.52 -8.08 3.57
CA ASP A 467 -5.32 -7.15 2.44
C ASP A 467 -6.12 -7.55 1.19
N ALA A 468 -6.08 -8.82 0.81
CA ALA A 468 -6.82 -9.33 -0.35
C ALA A 468 -8.34 -9.24 -0.15
N ALA A 469 -8.83 -9.58 1.05
CA ALA A 469 -10.23 -9.49 1.41
C ALA A 469 -10.72 -8.03 1.43
N LEU A 470 -9.87 -7.12 1.94
CA LEU A 470 -10.12 -5.68 1.96
C LEU A 470 -10.19 -5.11 0.54
N ALA A 471 -9.26 -5.48 -0.34
CA ALA A 471 -9.28 -5.05 -1.74
C ALA A 471 -10.56 -5.54 -2.46
N ARG A 472 -10.96 -6.79 -2.26
CA ARG A 472 -12.23 -7.31 -2.82
C ARG A 472 -13.47 -6.60 -2.29
N PHE A 473 -13.47 -6.19 -1.04
CA PHE A 473 -14.54 -5.36 -0.50
C PHE A 473 -14.53 -3.97 -1.14
N GLY A 474 -13.35 -3.35 -1.28
CA GLY A 474 -13.17 -2.07 -1.94
C GLY A 474 -13.66 -2.06 -3.39
N LEU A 475 -13.44 -3.14 -4.15
CA LEU A 475 -14.00 -3.30 -5.51
C LEU A 475 -15.53 -3.23 -5.51
N ARG A 476 -16.19 -3.89 -4.56
CA ARG A 476 -17.66 -3.82 -4.42
C ARG A 476 -18.14 -2.44 -4.02
N TRP A 477 -17.37 -1.76 -3.16
CA TRP A 477 -17.64 -0.38 -2.76
C TRP A 477 -17.60 0.57 -3.96
N GLU A 478 -16.57 0.49 -4.80
CA GLU A 478 -16.46 1.30 -6.02
C GLU A 478 -17.61 1.06 -7.01
N GLN A 479 -18.02 -0.21 -7.18
CA GLN A 479 -19.10 -0.58 -8.08
C GLN A 479 -20.46 -0.01 -7.65
N GLN A 480 -20.68 0.12 -6.35
CA GLN A 480 -21.92 0.68 -5.80
C GLN A 480 -21.95 2.21 -5.90
N ALA A 481 -20.78 2.85 -5.80
CA ALA A 481 -20.65 4.31 -5.90
C ALA A 481 -20.67 4.82 -7.36
N ALA A 482 -20.27 3.98 -8.31
CA ALA A 482 -20.40 4.28 -9.72
C ALA A 482 -21.83 3.97 -10.16
N ASP A 483 -22.54 4.98 -10.67
CA ASP A 483 -23.70 4.73 -11.53
C ASP A 483 -23.22 3.79 -12.66
N PRO A 484 -23.75 2.58 -12.82
CA PRO A 484 -23.23 1.66 -13.81
C PRO A 484 -23.48 2.27 -15.18
N ALA A 485 -22.46 2.93 -15.74
CA ALA A 485 -22.49 3.29 -17.14
C ALA A 485 -22.71 1.99 -17.92
N PRO A 486 -23.81 1.86 -18.68
CA PRO A 486 -24.11 0.62 -19.39
C PRO A 486 -22.95 0.33 -20.35
N GLY A 487 -22.19 -0.72 -20.08
CA GLY A 487 -21.12 -1.23 -20.94
C GLY A 487 -19.69 -1.17 -20.40
N THR A 488 -19.45 -0.71 -19.18
CA THR A 488 -18.12 -0.88 -18.56
C THR A 488 -17.98 -2.32 -18.08
N LEU A 489 -17.63 -3.20 -19.01
CA LEU A 489 -17.11 -4.52 -18.67
C LEU A 489 -15.85 -4.29 -17.80
N ALA A 490 -15.84 -4.86 -16.60
CA ALA A 490 -14.61 -4.99 -15.84
C ALA A 490 -13.55 -5.59 -16.79
N PRO A 491 -12.30 -5.06 -16.79
CA PRO A 491 -11.27 -5.58 -17.66
C PRO A 491 -11.20 -7.11 -17.51
N PRO A 492 -10.95 -7.86 -18.58
CA PRO A 492 -10.99 -9.34 -18.57
C PRO A 492 -10.09 -9.98 -17.51
N TRP A 493 -9.09 -9.27 -17.01
CA TRP A 493 -8.18 -9.71 -15.95
C TRP A 493 -8.69 -9.36 -14.53
N LEU A 494 -9.76 -8.54 -14.42
CA LEU A 494 -10.49 -8.22 -13.19
C LEU A 494 -11.86 -8.89 -13.11
N SER A 495 -12.49 -9.11 -14.25
CA SER A 495 -13.39 -10.22 -14.37
C SER A 495 -12.51 -11.47 -14.45
N PRO A 496 -12.42 -12.26 -13.42
CA PRO A 496 -12.55 -13.63 -13.73
C PRO A 496 -13.97 -13.70 -14.39
N ALA A 497 -14.10 -13.93 -15.64
CA ALA A 497 -15.01 -14.98 -16.05
C ALA A 497 -14.73 -16.02 -15.00
N VAL A 498 -15.69 -16.26 -14.05
CA VAL A 498 -15.40 -17.06 -12.87
C VAL A 498 -14.88 -18.36 -13.40
N GLU A 499 -13.55 -18.37 -13.62
CA GLU A 499 -12.89 -19.60 -13.97
C GLU A 499 -13.14 -20.46 -12.75
N PRO A 500 -13.88 -21.55 -12.88
CA PRO A 500 -14.14 -22.40 -11.76
C PRO A 500 -12.81 -22.70 -11.08
N ALA A 501 -12.69 -22.39 -9.82
CA ALA A 501 -11.47 -22.65 -9.07
C ALA A 501 -11.74 -23.75 -8.05
N LEU A 502 -10.75 -24.61 -7.87
CA LEU A 502 -10.80 -25.71 -6.91
C LEU A 502 -10.10 -25.27 -5.63
N PRO A 503 -10.76 -25.37 -4.44
CA PRO A 503 -10.07 -25.28 -3.16
C PRO A 503 -9.05 -26.42 -3.00
N LEU A 504 -7.76 -26.08 -2.96
CA LEU A 504 -6.65 -27.04 -2.88
C LEU A 504 -5.88 -26.84 -1.58
N ALA A 505 -5.91 -27.84 -0.69
CA ALA A 505 -5.13 -27.83 0.55
C ALA A 505 -3.71 -28.31 0.31
N VAL A 506 -2.72 -27.54 0.77
CA VAL A 506 -1.29 -27.87 0.74
C VAL A 506 -0.73 -27.95 2.15
N VAL A 507 0.22 -28.87 2.37
CA VAL A 507 0.72 -29.19 3.72
C VAL A 507 2.25 -29.13 3.82
N GLY A 508 2.97 -28.97 2.69
CA GLY A 508 4.42 -29.13 2.64
C GLY A 508 5.14 -28.02 1.88
N ALA A 509 6.01 -28.40 0.95
CA ALA A 509 6.86 -27.48 0.19
C ALA A 509 6.10 -26.44 -0.65
N HIS A 510 4.79 -26.59 -0.85
CA HIS A 510 3.90 -25.65 -1.52
C HIS A 510 3.31 -24.58 -0.58
N LEU A 511 3.49 -24.67 0.74
CA LEU A 511 3.08 -23.60 1.67
C LEU A 511 3.73 -22.27 1.27
N ALA A 512 3.05 -21.15 1.50
CA ALA A 512 3.51 -19.82 1.16
C ALA A 512 4.97 -19.57 1.57
N GLY A 513 5.80 -19.10 0.66
CA GLY A 513 7.23 -18.83 0.89
C GLY A 513 8.13 -20.07 0.96
N LEU A 514 7.61 -21.30 0.80
CA LEU A 514 8.43 -22.51 0.70
C LEU A 514 8.79 -22.85 -0.76
N PRO A 515 9.79 -23.73 -0.99
CA PRO A 515 10.46 -23.89 -2.30
C PRO A 515 9.56 -24.19 -3.50
N LEU A 516 8.40 -24.83 -3.31
CA LEU A 516 7.47 -25.17 -4.39
C LEU A 516 6.24 -24.26 -4.46
N ASN A 517 6.16 -23.23 -3.61
CA ASN A 517 5.03 -22.29 -3.64
C ASN A 517 4.91 -21.57 -5.01
N GLY A 518 6.04 -21.29 -5.69
CA GLY A 518 6.05 -20.73 -7.04
C GLY A 518 5.18 -21.50 -8.03
N GLN A 519 5.07 -22.84 -7.89
CA GLN A 519 4.24 -23.66 -8.77
C GLN A 519 2.73 -23.34 -8.66
N LEU A 520 2.26 -22.87 -7.51
CA LEU A 520 0.90 -22.38 -7.31
C LEU A 520 0.72 -20.98 -7.91
N LEU A 521 1.67 -20.08 -7.59
CA LEU A 521 1.63 -18.68 -8.02
C LEU A 521 1.71 -18.54 -9.55
N GLU A 522 2.59 -19.30 -10.20
CA GLU A 522 2.74 -19.35 -11.67
C GLU A 522 1.44 -19.77 -12.39
N ARG A 523 0.55 -20.47 -11.68
CA ARG A 523 -0.74 -20.93 -12.18
C ARG A 523 -1.90 -20.02 -11.80
N GLY A 524 -1.61 -18.86 -11.23
CA GLY A 524 -2.62 -17.90 -10.80
C GLY A 524 -3.43 -18.38 -9.59
N ALA A 525 -2.93 -19.39 -8.85
CA ALA A 525 -3.58 -19.79 -7.61
C ALA A 525 -3.45 -18.69 -6.54
N THR A 526 -4.53 -18.45 -5.81
CA THR A 526 -4.58 -17.46 -4.73
C THR A 526 -4.86 -18.14 -3.40
N LEU A 527 -4.16 -17.72 -2.34
CA LEU A 527 -4.38 -18.25 -1.01
C LEU A 527 -5.78 -17.84 -0.51
N LEU A 528 -6.56 -18.83 -0.06
CA LEU A 528 -7.87 -18.60 0.53
C LEU A 528 -7.77 -18.43 2.05
N GLU A 529 -7.08 -19.37 2.72
CA GLU A 529 -6.92 -19.36 4.17
C GLU A 529 -5.77 -20.25 4.63
N ALA A 530 -5.25 -19.95 5.81
CA ALA A 530 -4.43 -20.86 6.60
C ALA A 530 -5.29 -21.46 7.72
N THR A 531 -5.33 -22.79 7.83
CA THR A 531 -6.19 -23.51 8.76
C THR A 531 -5.54 -24.82 9.20
N THR A 532 -6.31 -25.72 9.79
CA THR A 532 -5.87 -27.08 10.11
C THR A 532 -6.80 -28.11 9.52
N THR A 533 -6.33 -29.35 9.38
CA THR A 533 -7.18 -30.51 9.10
C THR A 533 -8.05 -30.85 10.30
N ALA A 534 -9.11 -31.65 10.07
CA ALA A 534 -9.74 -32.40 11.14
C ALA A 534 -8.69 -33.23 11.94
N PRO A 535 -8.93 -33.57 13.22
CA PRO A 535 -7.95 -34.27 14.06
C PRO A 535 -7.81 -35.77 13.71
N ALA A 536 -7.99 -36.10 12.44
CA ALA A 536 -7.94 -37.46 11.90
C ALA A 536 -6.75 -37.72 10.97
N TYR A 537 -5.72 -36.88 11.02
CA TYR A 537 -4.58 -36.99 10.10
C TYR A 537 -3.26 -37.20 10.83
N ARG A 538 -2.35 -37.95 10.17
CA ARG A 538 -0.97 -38.13 10.60
C ARG A 538 -0.05 -37.55 9.55
N LEU A 539 1.04 -36.91 10.01
CA LEU A 539 2.02 -36.24 9.16
C LEU A 539 3.39 -36.91 9.32
N PHE A 540 4.04 -37.13 8.19
CA PHE A 540 5.33 -37.82 8.12
C PHE A 540 6.33 -37.01 7.29
N ALA A 541 7.61 -37.06 7.65
CA ALA A 541 8.68 -36.51 6.80
C ALA A 541 9.18 -37.67 5.88
N LEU A 542 8.98 -37.49 4.57
CA LEU A 542 9.37 -38.50 3.58
C LEU A 542 10.90 -38.50 3.39
N PRO A 543 11.57 -39.64 3.41
CA PRO A 543 13.01 -39.72 3.18
C PRO A 543 13.37 -39.46 1.71
N GLY A 544 14.58 -38.94 1.46
CA GLY A 544 15.15 -38.82 0.11
C GLY A 544 14.49 -37.86 -0.86
N THR A 545 13.58 -36.97 -0.40
CA THR A 545 12.92 -35.99 -1.28
C THR A 545 13.69 -34.68 -1.35
N THR A 546 13.81 -34.09 -2.56
CA THR A 546 14.42 -32.79 -2.80
C THR A 546 13.46 -31.91 -3.62
N PRO A 547 12.98 -30.76 -3.10
CA PRO A 547 13.10 -30.34 -1.68
C PRO A 547 12.40 -31.35 -0.74
N PRO A 548 12.67 -31.29 0.58
CA PRO A 548 12.00 -32.15 1.55
C PRO A 548 10.48 -32.01 1.49
N LYS A 549 9.76 -33.13 1.55
CA LYS A 549 8.31 -33.18 1.41
C LYS A 549 7.66 -33.97 2.54
N PRO A 550 6.51 -33.55 3.07
CA PRO A 550 5.72 -34.38 3.98
C PRO A 550 4.81 -35.34 3.24
N GLY A 551 4.47 -36.43 3.90
CA GLY A 551 3.37 -37.32 3.57
C GLY A 551 2.23 -37.14 4.57
N LEU A 552 1.04 -36.77 4.12
CA LEU A 552 -0.16 -36.67 4.94
C LEU A 552 -1.07 -37.87 4.69
N MET A 553 -1.56 -38.49 5.75
CA MET A 553 -2.45 -39.65 5.67
C MET A 553 -3.60 -39.49 6.65
N ARG A 554 -4.82 -39.82 6.22
CA ARG A 554 -5.96 -39.96 7.14
C ARG A 554 -5.86 -41.27 7.90
N SER A 555 -6.08 -41.22 9.21
CA SER A 555 -5.96 -42.36 10.10
C SER A 555 -7.19 -42.51 11.00
N ALA A 556 -7.61 -43.74 11.22
CA ALA A 556 -8.70 -44.04 12.15
C ALA A 556 -8.32 -43.86 13.63
N SER A 557 -7.02 -43.83 13.94
CA SER A 557 -6.51 -43.65 15.30
C SER A 557 -5.16 -42.93 15.29
N GLY A 558 -4.82 -42.25 16.38
CA GLY A 558 -3.54 -41.55 16.53
C GLY A 558 -3.34 -40.34 15.63
N GLY A 559 -4.43 -39.79 15.04
CA GLY A 559 -4.39 -38.57 14.26
C GLY A 559 -4.44 -37.31 15.13
N ALA A 560 -4.03 -36.18 14.54
CA ALA A 560 -4.15 -34.84 15.10
C ALA A 560 -4.54 -33.84 14.01
N ALA A 561 -4.87 -32.63 14.42
CA ALA A 561 -5.04 -31.51 13.49
C ALA A 561 -3.66 -31.08 12.96
N VAL A 562 -3.51 -30.97 11.65
CA VAL A 562 -2.27 -30.61 10.95
C VAL A 562 -2.46 -29.27 10.25
N ALA A 563 -1.54 -28.34 10.41
CA ALA A 563 -1.56 -27.03 9.76
C ALA A 563 -1.48 -27.16 8.23
N VAL A 564 -2.40 -26.53 7.52
CA VAL A 564 -2.51 -26.52 6.06
C VAL A 564 -2.87 -25.13 5.56
N GLU A 565 -2.58 -24.86 4.29
CA GLU A 565 -3.07 -23.68 3.57
C GLU A 565 -4.02 -24.14 2.45
N VAL A 566 -5.16 -23.47 2.31
CA VAL A 566 -6.12 -23.74 1.25
C VAL A 566 -5.97 -22.66 0.18
N TRP A 567 -5.73 -23.07 -1.05
CA TRP A 567 -5.51 -22.21 -2.20
C TRP A 567 -6.65 -22.36 -3.22
N SER A 568 -7.06 -21.27 -3.84
CA SER A 568 -7.98 -21.26 -4.98
C SER A 568 -7.18 -21.55 -6.25
N MET A 569 -7.21 -22.79 -6.72
CA MET A 569 -6.52 -23.22 -7.95
C MET A 569 -7.44 -23.08 -9.16
N PRO A 570 -7.10 -22.27 -10.18
CA PRO A 570 -7.86 -22.20 -11.42
C PRO A 570 -8.00 -23.58 -12.08
N MET A 571 -9.22 -23.96 -12.47
CA MET A 571 -9.49 -25.29 -13.07
C MET A 571 -8.71 -25.53 -14.35
N SER A 572 -8.48 -24.51 -15.17
CA SER A 572 -7.65 -24.60 -16.40
C SER A 572 -6.20 -24.97 -16.12
N GLN A 573 -5.69 -24.67 -14.91
CA GLN A 573 -4.32 -24.90 -14.50
C GLN A 573 -4.12 -26.20 -13.70
N LEU A 574 -5.21 -26.83 -13.26
CA LEU A 574 -5.16 -28.01 -12.40
C LEU A 574 -4.41 -29.18 -13.07
N GLY A 575 -4.65 -29.43 -14.34
CA GLY A 575 -3.96 -30.51 -15.08
C GLY A 575 -2.44 -30.31 -15.15
N SER A 576 -2.00 -29.07 -15.41
CA SER A 576 -0.57 -28.72 -15.42
C SER A 576 0.07 -28.82 -14.05
N PHE A 577 -0.69 -28.58 -12.98
CA PHE A 577 -0.24 -28.73 -11.60
C PHE A 577 -0.13 -30.22 -11.21
N LEU A 578 -1.14 -31.03 -11.54
CA LEU A 578 -1.13 -32.49 -11.30
C LEU A 578 0.08 -33.19 -11.92
N ALA A 579 0.49 -32.76 -13.12
CA ALA A 579 1.65 -33.31 -13.81
C ALA A 579 3.00 -33.10 -13.06
N LEU A 580 3.04 -32.18 -12.09
CA LEU A 580 4.22 -31.91 -11.26
C LEU A 580 4.26 -32.74 -9.97
N ILE A 581 3.19 -33.47 -9.64
CA ILE A 581 3.08 -34.24 -8.40
C ILE A 581 3.68 -35.63 -8.61
N PRO A 582 4.87 -35.92 -8.05
CA PRO A 582 5.46 -37.25 -8.19
C PRO A 582 4.86 -38.25 -7.20
N ALA A 583 4.83 -39.51 -7.55
CA ALA A 583 4.60 -40.56 -6.59
C ALA A 583 5.64 -40.44 -5.40
N PRO A 584 5.28 -40.77 -4.17
CA PRO A 584 4.02 -41.41 -3.69
C PRO A 584 2.93 -40.37 -3.30
N LEU A 585 3.06 -39.12 -3.72
CA LEU A 585 2.08 -38.09 -3.42
C LEU A 585 0.98 -38.07 -4.48
N GLY A 586 -0.23 -37.69 -4.06
CA GLY A 586 -1.39 -37.51 -4.93
C GLY A 586 -2.35 -36.49 -4.34
N LEU A 587 -3.38 -36.11 -5.10
CA LEU A 587 -4.49 -35.31 -4.59
C LEU A 587 -5.67 -36.22 -4.24
N GLY A 588 -6.26 -35.99 -3.07
CA GLY A 588 -7.45 -36.68 -2.60
C GLY A 588 -8.36 -35.73 -1.82
N SER A 589 -9.39 -36.26 -1.17
CA SER A 589 -10.30 -35.48 -0.32
C SER A 589 -9.72 -35.33 1.09
N LEU A 590 -9.66 -34.09 1.57
CA LEU A 590 -9.12 -33.71 2.87
C LEU A 590 -10.20 -32.97 3.66
N GLU A 591 -10.41 -33.38 4.90
CA GLU A 591 -11.35 -32.77 5.82
C GLU A 591 -10.65 -31.69 6.65
N LEU A 592 -11.18 -30.47 6.65
CA LEU A 592 -10.70 -29.36 7.44
C LEU A 592 -11.29 -29.38 8.86
N ALA A 593 -10.72 -28.60 9.76
CA ALA A 593 -11.13 -28.52 11.16
C ALA A 593 -12.60 -28.05 11.34
N ASP A 594 -13.14 -27.31 10.40
CA ASP A 594 -14.53 -26.83 10.38
C ASP A 594 -15.53 -27.80 9.71
N GLY A 595 -15.06 -28.98 9.31
CA GLY A 595 -15.86 -30.03 8.67
C GLY A 595 -16.03 -29.89 7.15
N ARG A 596 -15.48 -28.85 6.53
CA ARG A 596 -15.45 -28.75 5.05
C ARG A 596 -14.50 -29.78 4.47
N TRP A 597 -14.87 -30.31 3.29
CA TRP A 597 -14.04 -31.19 2.49
C TRP A 597 -13.48 -30.42 1.30
N VAL A 598 -12.16 -30.47 1.14
CA VAL A 598 -11.43 -29.86 0.02
C VAL A 598 -10.52 -30.90 -0.63
N HIS A 599 -10.02 -30.62 -1.84
CA HIS A 599 -8.94 -31.41 -2.39
C HIS A 599 -7.60 -31.04 -1.73
N GLY A 600 -6.72 -32.02 -1.50
CA GLY A 600 -5.42 -31.75 -0.88
C GLY A 600 -4.44 -32.89 -1.08
N PHE A 601 -3.18 -32.61 -0.75
CA PHE A 601 -2.11 -33.57 -0.86
C PHE A 601 -2.28 -34.70 0.17
N LEU A 602 -2.29 -35.93 -0.34
CA LEU A 602 -2.23 -37.16 0.44
C LEU A 602 -1.03 -38.00 -0.01
N CYS A 603 -0.62 -38.95 0.81
CA CYS A 603 0.51 -39.85 0.54
C CYS A 603 0.04 -41.30 0.57
N GLU A 604 0.55 -42.10 -0.35
CA GLU A 604 0.33 -43.54 -0.35
C GLU A 604 0.92 -44.21 0.90
N ALA A 605 0.18 -45.10 1.50
CA ALA A 605 0.53 -45.72 2.81
C ALA A 605 1.87 -46.47 2.80
N HIS A 606 2.24 -47.07 1.67
CA HIS A 606 3.51 -47.82 1.58
C HIS A 606 4.74 -46.94 1.82
N ALA A 607 4.70 -45.67 1.38
CA ALA A 607 5.83 -44.74 1.52
C ALA A 607 5.99 -44.17 2.95
N LEU A 608 5.05 -44.47 3.83
CA LEU A 608 5.08 -44.00 5.21
C LEU A 608 5.72 -45.03 6.17
N GLN A 609 6.01 -46.26 5.71
CA GLN A 609 6.56 -47.32 6.57
C GLN A 609 7.92 -46.96 7.13
N ASP A 610 8.78 -46.32 6.32
CA ASP A 610 10.14 -45.91 6.73
C ASP A 610 10.22 -44.39 6.98
N ALA A 611 9.10 -43.67 6.95
CA ALA A 611 9.06 -42.23 7.13
C ALA A 611 8.93 -41.82 8.61
N ARG A 612 9.67 -40.81 9.01
CA ARG A 612 9.61 -40.28 10.38
C ARG A 612 8.25 -39.59 10.61
N GLU A 613 7.49 -40.06 11.59
CA GLU A 613 6.28 -39.39 12.01
C GLU A 613 6.59 -38.07 12.71
N ILE A 614 5.90 -37.01 12.29
CA ILE A 614 6.04 -35.65 12.80
C ILE A 614 4.69 -35.04 13.20
N THR A 615 3.64 -35.84 13.31
CA THR A 615 2.30 -35.43 13.73
C THR A 615 2.30 -34.59 15.01
N PRO A 616 3.09 -34.92 16.07
CA PRO A 616 3.10 -34.12 17.30
C PRO A 616 3.61 -32.69 17.15
N LEU A 617 4.31 -32.38 16.04
CA LEU A 617 4.77 -31.01 15.76
C LEU A 617 3.68 -30.10 15.17
N GLY A 618 2.49 -30.65 14.83
CA GLY A 618 1.34 -29.89 14.36
C GLY A 618 1.43 -29.36 12.92
N GLY A 619 2.59 -29.45 12.23
CA GLY A 619 2.70 -28.99 10.85
C GLY A 619 4.14 -28.96 10.31
N TRP A 620 4.24 -28.76 8.99
CA TRP A 620 5.51 -28.81 8.26
C TRP A 620 6.47 -27.68 8.64
N ARG A 621 5.98 -26.46 8.85
CA ARG A 621 6.79 -25.31 9.25
C ARG A 621 7.46 -25.55 10.61
N ALA A 622 6.74 -26.10 11.56
CA ALA A 622 7.27 -26.44 12.89
C ALA A 622 8.35 -27.51 12.80
N PHE A 623 8.18 -28.50 11.92
CA PHE A 623 9.21 -29.52 11.67
C PHE A 623 10.49 -28.91 11.08
N LEU A 624 10.36 -28.02 10.07
CA LEU A 624 11.52 -27.35 9.47
C LEU A 624 12.28 -26.49 10.50
N ALA A 625 11.55 -25.72 11.32
CA ALA A 625 12.15 -24.91 12.38
C ALA A 625 12.91 -25.76 13.41
N ALA A 626 12.33 -26.89 13.84
CA ALA A 626 12.99 -27.83 14.76
C ALA A 626 14.23 -28.50 14.15
N SER A 627 14.22 -28.75 12.83
CA SER A 627 15.35 -29.36 12.12
C SER A 627 16.51 -28.36 11.94
N THR A 628 16.23 -27.08 11.76
CA THR A 628 17.25 -26.02 11.65
C THR A 628 17.90 -25.71 13.02
N ALA A 629 17.15 -25.82 14.12
CA ALA A 629 17.66 -25.62 15.47
C ALA A 629 18.54 -26.78 15.97
N ALA A 630 18.50 -27.94 15.31
CA ALA A 630 19.27 -29.14 15.66
C ALA A 630 20.58 -29.28 14.85
N GLN A 631 20.82 -28.41 13.88
CA GLN A 631 22.08 -28.23 13.13
C GLN A 631 22.88 -27.06 13.68
#